data_2f87f5b34817b702743f92ccf2ed9fdd
#
_entry.id   2f87f5b34817b702743f92ccf2ed9fdd
#
_cell.length_a   1.000
_cell.length_b   1.000
_cell.length_c   1.000
_cell.angle_alpha   90.00
_cell.angle_beta   90.00
_cell.angle_gamma   90.00
#
_symmetry.space_group_name_H-M   'P 1'
#
loop_
_entity.id
_entity.type
_entity.pdbx_description
1 polymer ?
#
loop_
_entity_poly.entity_id
_entity_poly.type
_entity_poly.pdbx_seq_one_letter_code
_entity_poly.pdbx_strand_id
1 'polypeptide(L)'
;DELNNPRACVIRELFEETGITVNDIGSVKLRYVTLRKKNNEIRQNYYYFAELHNTDIDISKCDEGTLEWIEIGQVLNRVMPFTAKECLRHYLAIGKDDDKLYAGIATTSGVDFIELQEF
;
A
#
# COMPACT_ATOMS: atom_id res chain seq x y z
N ASP A 1 -16.69 -6.80 11.70
CA ASP A 1 -16.06 -5.78 12.52
C ASP A 1 -14.70 -5.39 11.94
N GLU A 2 -14.57 -4.15 11.54
CA GLU A 2 -13.38 -3.65 10.88
C GLU A 2 -12.14 -3.67 11.77
N LEU A 3 -12.30 -3.53 13.08
CA LEU A 3 -11.18 -3.59 14.01
C LEU A 3 -10.52 -4.96 14.01
N ASN A 4 -11.28 -6.00 13.69
CA ASN A 4 -10.78 -7.37 13.61
C ASN A 4 -10.60 -7.85 12.18
N ASN A 5 -10.82 -6.97 11.19
CA ASN A 5 -10.70 -7.30 9.78
C ASN A 5 -10.08 -6.14 9.00
N PRO A 6 -8.74 -6.03 9.04
CA PRO A 6 -8.04 -4.95 8.34
C PRO A 6 -8.33 -4.90 6.83
N ARG A 7 -8.55 -6.04 6.20
CA ARG A 7 -8.86 -6.11 4.78
C ARG A 7 -10.19 -5.42 4.47
N ALA A 8 -11.21 -5.67 5.29
CA ALA A 8 -12.52 -5.01 5.13
C ALA A 8 -12.41 -3.50 5.33
N CYS A 9 -11.60 -3.06 6.29
CA CYS A 9 -11.34 -1.65 6.54
C CYS A 9 -10.70 -0.99 5.32
N VAL A 10 -9.69 -1.60 4.73
CA VAL A 10 -9.01 -1.09 3.54
C VAL A 10 -9.97 -0.97 2.36
N ILE A 11 -10.80 -1.98 2.14
CA ILE A 11 -11.78 -1.97 1.05
C ILE A 11 -12.80 -0.84 1.25
N ARG A 12 -13.27 -0.64 2.48
CA ARG A 12 -14.20 0.44 2.79
C ARG A 12 -13.56 1.82 2.56
N GLU A 13 -12.34 2.02 3.05
CA GLU A 13 -11.63 3.29 2.87
C GLU A 13 -11.36 3.58 1.40
N LEU A 14 -10.98 2.57 0.64
CA LEU A 14 -10.76 2.72 -0.79
C LEU A 14 -12.04 3.18 -1.49
N PHE A 15 -13.17 2.58 -1.15
CA PHE A 15 -14.45 3.01 -1.70
C PHE A 15 -14.79 4.46 -1.32
N GLU A 16 -14.60 4.82 -0.06
CA GLU A 16 -14.88 6.18 0.41
C GLU A 16 -14.01 7.21 -0.29
N GLU A 17 -12.75 6.89 -0.53
CA GLU A 17 -11.79 7.84 -1.11
C GLU A 17 -11.83 7.88 -2.64
N THR A 18 -12.18 6.79 -3.30
CA THR A 18 -12.05 6.68 -4.76
C THR A 18 -13.34 6.30 -5.49
N GLY A 19 -14.32 5.77 -4.78
CA GLY A 19 -15.50 5.19 -5.41
C GLY A 19 -15.29 3.78 -5.95
N ILE A 20 -14.09 3.22 -5.83
CA ILE A 20 -13.81 1.86 -6.29
C ILE A 20 -14.48 0.86 -5.36
N THR A 21 -15.30 -0.04 -5.92
CA THR A 21 -16.07 -1.02 -5.14
C THR A 21 -15.34 -2.36 -5.06
N VAL A 22 -15.79 -3.20 -4.13
CA VAL A 22 -15.27 -4.56 -3.99
C VAL A 22 -15.40 -5.36 -5.30
N ASN A 23 -16.41 -5.05 -6.12
CA ASN A 23 -16.62 -5.74 -7.39
C ASN A 23 -15.58 -5.36 -8.45
N ASP A 24 -14.92 -4.21 -8.29
CA ASP A 24 -13.88 -3.75 -9.20
C ASP A 24 -12.50 -4.33 -8.84
N ILE A 25 -12.39 -4.94 -7.67
CA ILE A 25 -11.10 -5.39 -7.14
C ILE A 25 -10.90 -6.87 -7.42
N GLY A 26 -9.79 -7.20 -8.09
CA GLY A 26 -9.40 -8.58 -8.34
C GLY A 26 -8.73 -9.23 -7.15
N SER A 27 -7.87 -8.48 -6.47
CA SER A 27 -7.19 -8.96 -5.27
C SER A 27 -6.84 -7.80 -4.36
N VAL A 28 -6.84 -8.06 -3.06
CA VAL A 28 -6.30 -7.14 -2.05
C VAL A 28 -5.43 -7.96 -1.12
N LYS A 29 -4.18 -7.58 -0.97
CA LYS A 29 -3.23 -8.36 -0.19
C LYS A 29 -2.32 -7.47 0.62
N LEU A 30 -2.13 -7.80 1.89
CA LEU A 30 -1.12 -7.16 2.73
C LEU A 30 0.25 -7.62 2.26
N ARG A 31 1.10 -6.68 1.88
CA ARG A 31 2.40 -7.01 1.34
C ARG A 31 3.56 -6.46 2.17
N TYR A 32 3.33 -5.37 2.92
CA TYR A 32 4.38 -4.76 3.73
C TYR A 32 3.85 -4.29 5.06
N VAL A 33 4.65 -4.50 6.09
CA VAL A 33 4.46 -3.90 7.41
C VAL A 33 5.76 -3.16 7.72
N THR A 34 5.69 -1.86 7.99
CA THR A 34 6.90 -1.10 8.33
C THR A 34 6.87 -0.65 9.77
N LEU A 35 8.06 -0.60 10.35
CA LEU A 35 8.26 -0.10 11.70
C LEU A 35 9.26 1.05 11.65
N ARG A 36 8.94 2.12 12.39
CA ARG A 36 9.89 3.22 12.59
C ARG A 36 9.73 3.78 13.99
N LYS A 37 10.80 4.33 14.52
CA LYS A 37 10.77 5.02 15.80
C LYS A 37 10.71 6.52 15.56
N LYS A 38 9.77 7.19 16.21
CA LYS A 38 9.65 8.65 16.15
C LYS A 38 9.15 9.15 17.48
N ASN A 39 9.86 10.11 18.09
CA ASN A 39 9.48 10.71 19.38
C ASN A 39 9.25 9.68 20.49
N ASN A 40 10.13 8.67 20.58
CA ASN A 40 10.04 7.55 21.53
C ASN A 40 8.82 6.65 21.31
N GLU A 41 8.15 6.77 20.18
CA GLU A 41 7.04 5.90 19.81
C GLU A 41 7.43 5.02 18.64
N ILE A 42 6.87 3.82 18.61
CA ILE A 42 7.00 2.93 17.47
C ILE A 42 5.78 3.11 16.59
N ARG A 43 6.01 3.48 15.34
CA ARG A 43 4.97 3.65 14.34
C ARG A 43 4.94 2.44 13.44
N GLN A 44 3.74 1.86 13.26
CA GLN A 44 3.51 0.75 12.36
C GLN A 44 2.63 1.20 11.21
N ASN A 45 3.01 0.83 9.99
CA ASN A 45 2.18 1.07 8.82
C ASN A 45 1.99 -0.24 8.07
N TYR A 46 0.76 -0.49 7.64
CA TYR A 46 0.40 -1.66 6.85
C TYR A 46 0.11 -1.21 5.43
N TYR A 47 0.76 -1.86 4.45
CA TYR A 47 0.61 -1.51 3.05
C TYR A 47 -0.05 -2.67 2.31
N TYR A 48 -1.23 -2.39 1.81
CA TYR A 48 -2.00 -3.32 0.99
C TYR A 48 -1.83 -2.96 -0.47
N PHE A 49 -1.69 -3.98 -1.28
CA PHE A 49 -1.68 -3.82 -2.73
C PHE A 49 -2.93 -4.46 -3.29
N ALA A 50 -3.59 -3.75 -4.19
CA ALA A 50 -4.81 -4.22 -4.81
C ALA A 50 -4.65 -4.22 -6.32
N GLU A 51 -5.23 -5.23 -6.97
CA GLU A 51 -5.35 -5.27 -8.42
C GLU A 51 -6.79 -5.04 -8.80
N LEU A 52 -7.01 -4.29 -9.87
CA LEU A 52 -8.34 -3.98 -10.35
C LEU A 52 -8.67 -4.83 -11.57
N HIS A 53 -9.90 -5.35 -11.62
CA HIS A 53 -10.42 -6.03 -12.81
C HIS A 53 -10.65 -5.06 -13.96
N ASN A 54 -11.01 -3.82 -13.61
CA ASN A 54 -11.44 -2.83 -14.57
C ASN A 54 -10.66 -1.55 -14.36
N THR A 55 -9.94 -1.10 -15.37
CA THR A 55 -9.16 0.14 -15.33
C THR A 55 -9.93 1.33 -15.90
N ASP A 56 -11.14 1.12 -16.42
CA ASP A 56 -11.99 2.20 -16.94
C ASP A 56 -12.81 2.88 -15.83
N ILE A 57 -12.36 2.77 -14.60
CA ILE A 57 -13.02 3.37 -13.44
C ILE A 57 -12.79 4.87 -13.48
N ASP A 58 -13.89 5.62 -13.34
CA ASP A 58 -13.83 7.08 -13.26
C ASP A 58 -13.50 7.50 -11.84
N ILE A 59 -12.26 7.90 -11.62
CA ILE A 59 -11.78 8.37 -10.32
C ILE A 59 -11.91 9.89 -10.17
N SER A 60 -12.45 10.58 -11.17
CA SER A 60 -12.60 12.04 -11.13
C SER A 60 -13.71 12.50 -10.17
N LYS A 61 -14.56 11.59 -9.71
CA LYS A 61 -15.70 11.88 -8.84
C LYS A 61 -15.39 11.85 -7.34
N CYS A 62 -14.12 11.71 -6.99
CA CYS A 62 -13.72 11.69 -5.59
C CYS A 62 -13.78 13.10 -5.01
N ASP A 63 -14.43 13.23 -3.84
CA ASP A 63 -14.58 14.52 -3.16
C ASP A 63 -13.41 14.89 -2.26
N GLU A 64 -12.47 13.97 -2.04
CA GLU A 64 -11.38 14.13 -1.06
C GLU A 64 -10.04 14.48 -1.67
N GLY A 65 -10.02 15.17 -2.78
CA GLY A 65 -8.79 15.61 -3.41
C GLY A 65 -8.69 15.14 -4.85
N THR A 66 -7.52 15.33 -5.43
CA THR A 66 -7.27 15.00 -6.83
C THR A 66 -6.71 13.59 -6.95
N LEU A 67 -7.43 12.72 -7.65
CA LEU A 67 -6.96 11.39 -8.00
C LEU A 67 -6.52 11.34 -9.44
N GLU A 68 -5.49 10.58 -9.72
CA GLU A 68 -5.02 10.37 -11.08
C GLU A 68 -4.41 8.98 -11.24
N TRP A 69 -4.47 8.46 -12.45
CA TRP A 69 -3.73 7.26 -12.82
C TRP A 69 -2.29 7.65 -13.11
N ILE A 70 -1.34 6.90 -12.57
CA ILE A 70 0.08 7.16 -12.77
C ILE A 70 0.71 5.94 -13.42
N GLU A 71 1.47 6.15 -14.48
CA GLU A 71 2.21 5.06 -15.09
C GLU A 71 3.25 4.51 -14.12
N ILE A 72 3.41 3.19 -14.11
CA ILE A 72 4.33 2.50 -13.21
C ILE A 72 5.76 3.06 -13.32
N GLY A 73 6.21 3.38 -14.54
CA GLY A 73 7.54 3.94 -14.74
C GLY A 73 7.76 5.32 -14.15
N GLN A 74 6.69 6.00 -13.74
CA GLN A 74 6.75 7.37 -13.23
C GLN A 74 6.38 7.48 -11.74
N VAL A 75 5.88 6.40 -11.14
CA VAL A 75 5.29 6.47 -9.80
C VAL A 75 6.33 6.86 -8.74
N LEU A 76 7.57 6.41 -8.86
CA LEU A 76 8.62 6.74 -7.89
C LEU A 76 9.11 8.18 -7.99
N ASN A 77 8.72 8.91 -9.02
CA ASN A 77 9.04 10.33 -9.15
C ASN A 77 8.07 11.23 -8.38
N ARG A 78 7.01 10.64 -7.83
CA ARG A 78 6.02 11.38 -7.05
C ARG A 78 6.49 11.58 -5.62
N VAL A 79 6.05 12.70 -5.05
CA VAL A 79 6.28 12.98 -3.62
C VAL A 79 5.35 12.12 -2.80
N MET A 80 5.90 11.36 -1.87
CA MET A 80 5.13 10.52 -0.97
C MET A 80 5.93 10.28 0.32
N PRO A 81 5.28 9.80 1.39
CA PRO A 81 5.99 9.50 2.63
C PRO A 81 7.14 8.51 2.39
N PHE A 82 8.20 8.67 3.16
CA PHE A 82 9.45 7.91 2.98
C PHE A 82 9.24 6.40 3.00
N THR A 83 8.54 5.87 4.01
CA THR A 83 8.34 4.43 4.11
C THR A 83 7.47 3.89 2.98
N ALA A 84 6.45 4.66 2.58
CA ALA A 84 5.61 4.26 1.45
C ALA A 84 6.41 4.19 0.16
N LYS A 85 7.28 5.17 -0.07
CA LYS A 85 8.11 5.20 -1.27
C LYS A 85 9.08 4.02 -1.30
N GLU A 86 9.69 3.69 -0.18
CA GLU A 86 10.61 2.57 -0.10
C GLU A 86 9.90 1.22 -0.26
N CYS A 87 8.69 1.08 0.28
CA CYS A 87 7.87 -0.11 0.03
C CYS A 87 7.55 -0.25 -1.46
N LEU A 88 7.16 0.84 -2.09
CA LEU A 88 6.84 0.83 -3.51
C LEU A 88 8.06 0.51 -4.36
N ARG A 89 9.23 1.06 -4.00
CA ARG A 89 10.49 0.76 -4.67
C ARG A 89 10.81 -0.73 -4.59
N HIS A 90 10.70 -1.31 -3.39
CA HIS A 90 10.93 -2.74 -3.18
C HIS A 90 9.93 -3.58 -3.97
N TYR A 91 8.66 -3.16 -3.95
CA TYR A 91 7.62 -3.87 -4.68
C TYR A 91 7.91 -3.91 -6.18
N LEU A 92 8.27 -2.78 -6.77
CA LEU A 92 8.54 -2.72 -8.21
C LEU A 92 9.79 -3.50 -8.61
N ALA A 93 10.78 -3.58 -7.72
CA ALA A 93 12.03 -4.29 -7.98
C ALA A 93 11.93 -5.79 -7.71
N ILE A 94 11.23 -6.18 -6.67
CA ILE A 94 11.24 -7.56 -6.14
C ILE A 94 9.84 -8.08 -5.88
N GLY A 95 9.06 -7.38 -5.05
CA GLY A 95 7.82 -7.90 -4.47
C GLY A 95 6.73 -8.20 -5.48
N LYS A 96 6.70 -7.51 -6.62
CA LYS A 96 5.68 -7.75 -7.65
C LYS A 96 5.78 -9.13 -8.27
N ASP A 97 6.95 -9.76 -8.18
CA ASP A 97 7.22 -11.07 -8.77
C ASP A 97 6.97 -12.22 -7.78
N ASP A 98 6.55 -11.89 -6.56
CA ASP A 98 6.18 -12.87 -5.55
C ASP A 98 4.89 -12.45 -4.85
N ASP A 99 4.46 -13.18 -3.84
CA ASP A 99 3.28 -12.85 -3.04
C ASP A 99 3.60 -12.83 -1.54
N LYS A 100 4.86 -12.62 -1.21
CA LYS A 100 5.34 -12.66 0.16
C LYS A 100 4.95 -11.40 0.95
N LEU A 101 4.96 -11.56 2.27
CA LEU A 101 4.80 -10.45 3.20
C LEU A 101 6.17 -10.05 3.72
N TYR A 102 6.49 -8.77 3.65
CA TYR A 102 7.78 -8.24 4.09
C TYR A 102 7.60 -7.30 5.27
N ALA A 103 8.52 -7.39 6.22
CA ALA A 103 8.68 -6.37 7.25
C ALA A 103 9.79 -5.41 6.83
N GLY A 104 9.51 -4.11 6.93
CA GLY A 104 10.48 -3.07 6.65
C GLY A 104 10.82 -2.30 7.91
N ILE A 105 12.11 -2.23 8.23
CA ILE A 105 12.61 -1.51 9.42
C ILE A 105 13.27 -0.22 8.95
N ALA A 106 12.71 0.92 9.34
CA ALA A 106 13.26 2.20 8.98
C ALA A 106 14.51 2.50 9.80
N THR A 107 15.58 2.85 9.12
CA THR A 107 16.86 3.21 9.72
C THR A 107 17.30 4.57 9.18
N THR A 108 18.42 5.08 9.67
CA THR A 108 18.97 6.33 9.16
C THR A 108 19.47 6.22 7.73
N SER A 109 19.71 4.99 7.25
CA SER A 109 20.22 4.72 5.89
C SER A 109 19.13 4.35 4.90
N GLY A 110 17.90 4.14 5.35
CA GLY A 110 16.82 3.68 4.48
C GLY A 110 15.88 2.72 5.21
N VAL A 111 15.33 1.78 4.47
CA VAL A 111 14.46 0.74 5.03
C VAL A 111 15.05 -0.62 4.69
N ASP A 112 15.25 -1.44 5.71
CA ASP A 112 15.70 -2.82 5.54
C ASP A 112 14.49 -3.75 5.50
N PHE A 113 14.37 -4.55 4.44
CA PHE A 113 13.23 -5.45 4.25
C PHE A 113 13.62 -6.89 4.55
N ILE A 114 12.77 -7.57 5.28
CA ILE A 114 12.92 -8.97 5.66
C ILE A 114 11.63 -9.70 5.32
N GLU A 115 11.74 -10.84 4.65
CA GLU A 115 10.58 -11.68 4.39
C GLU A 115 10.07 -12.27 5.71
N LEU A 116 8.76 -12.14 5.95
CA LEU A 116 8.11 -12.77 7.09
C LEU A 116 7.71 -14.18 6.71
N GLN A 117 8.13 -15.13 7.51
CA GLN A 117 7.85 -16.54 7.29
C GLN A 117 6.78 -17.03 8.25
N GLU A 118 6.03 -18.05 7.82
CA GLU A 118 5.05 -18.70 8.68
C GLU A 118 5.71 -19.78 9.53
N PHE A 119 5.23 -19.90 10.74
CA PHE A 119 5.69 -20.92 11.66
C PHE A 119 4.51 -21.75 12.16
#